data_d77747332ed652d9bb65d0bf3228fdce
#
_entry.id   d77747332ed652d9bb65d0bf3228fdce
#
_cell.length_a   1.000
_cell.length_b   1.000
_cell.length_c   1.000
_cell.angle_alpha   90.00
_cell.angle_beta   90.00
_cell.angle_gamma   90.00
#
_symmetry.space_group_name_H-M   'P 1'
#
loop_
_entity.id
_entity.type
_entity.pdbx_description
1 polymer ?
#
loop_
_entity_poly.entity_id
_entity_poly.type
_entity_poly.pdbx_seq_one_letter_code
_entity_poly.pdbx_strand_id
1 'polypeptide(L)'
;MFRAKLSVPTWIALSAAALLAAGCSSTSVDKTANWSPNKIYAEAKDEAGSGAYDKAVPLYEKLEGRAAGTPLAQQAQLEKAYAQYKSGEKAAAIATIDRFMKLHPASPAMDYALYLKGVINFNDDLGMFAFMTRQDLSERDQKAAKESFESFKDLVTRFPDSRYAPDSRQRMNYIVNSLAQYEVHVARYYYSRGAYLAAINRAQIALSDYREVPALEEALFIMVKSYDALGMKDLRDDAQRVLTTNYPKSAYLANGFKGKDDPWWKLW
;
A
#
# COMPACT_ATOMS: atom_id res chain seq x y z
N MET A 1 -2.61 39.01 -62.42
CA MET A 1 -2.47 38.18 -61.24
C MET A 1 -1.28 38.69 -60.42
N PHE A 2 -1.52 39.62 -59.45
CA PHE A 2 -0.46 40.17 -58.57
C PHE A 2 -0.57 39.45 -57.22
N ARG A 3 0.42 38.65 -56.82
CA ARG A 3 0.59 38.13 -55.47
C ARG A 3 1.25 39.21 -54.58
N ALA A 4 0.51 39.79 -53.68
CA ALA A 4 1.03 40.61 -52.64
C ALA A 4 1.82 39.75 -51.66
N LYS A 5 3.16 39.98 -51.53
CA LYS A 5 4.00 39.46 -50.46
C LYS A 5 3.72 40.32 -49.22
N LEU A 6 3.05 39.77 -48.22
CA LEU A 6 3.02 40.38 -46.88
C LEU A 6 4.41 40.21 -46.27
N SER A 7 5.18 41.31 -46.22
CA SER A 7 6.38 41.41 -45.40
C SER A 7 5.96 41.71 -43.96
N VAL A 8 6.11 40.73 -43.08
CA VAL A 8 6.00 40.97 -41.64
C VAL A 8 7.05 42.00 -41.23
N PRO A 9 6.70 43.14 -40.64
CA PRO A 9 7.67 44.16 -40.29
C PRO A 9 8.66 43.58 -39.25
N THR A 10 9.94 43.75 -39.57
CA THR A 10 11.09 43.25 -38.77
C THR A 10 11.03 43.67 -37.30
N TRP A 11 10.29 44.69 -36.96
CA TRP A 11 10.07 45.19 -35.61
C TRP A 11 9.21 44.22 -34.75
N ILE A 12 8.27 43.49 -35.35
CA ILE A 12 7.43 42.49 -34.65
C ILE A 12 8.30 41.24 -34.34
N ALA A 13 9.20 40.86 -35.22
CA ALA A 13 10.12 39.74 -35.00
C ALA A 13 11.16 40.05 -33.87
N LEU A 14 11.64 41.27 -33.77
CA LEU A 14 12.55 41.69 -32.72
C LEU A 14 11.87 41.80 -31.35
N SER A 15 10.62 42.25 -31.30
CA SER A 15 9.85 42.28 -30.02
C SER A 15 9.47 40.90 -29.52
N ALA A 16 9.15 39.94 -30.39
CA ALA A 16 8.90 38.56 -30.04
C ALA A 16 10.16 37.84 -29.51
N ALA A 17 11.35 38.11 -30.09
CA ALA A 17 12.61 37.56 -29.63
C ALA A 17 13.04 38.11 -28.25
N ALA A 18 12.73 39.39 -27.94
CA ALA A 18 13.03 40.01 -26.64
C ALA A 18 12.13 39.44 -25.51
N LEU A 19 10.88 39.07 -25.82
CA LEU A 19 9.95 38.46 -24.85
C LEU A 19 10.31 37.00 -24.50
N LEU A 20 10.98 36.29 -25.40
CA LEU A 20 11.44 34.91 -25.16
C LEU A 20 12.74 34.87 -24.29
N ALA A 21 13.53 35.96 -24.30
CA ALA A 21 14.74 36.03 -23.48
C ALA A 21 14.51 36.45 -22.02
N ALA A 22 13.33 36.99 -21.67
CA ALA A 22 12.99 37.42 -20.32
C ALA A 22 12.42 36.28 -19.42
N GLY A 23 12.25 35.06 -19.97
CA GLY A 23 11.55 33.97 -19.33
C GLY A 23 12.32 33.06 -18.37
N CYS A 24 13.65 33.24 -18.18
CA CYS A 24 14.44 32.28 -17.41
C CYS A 24 15.44 32.95 -16.47
N SER A 25 15.01 33.66 -15.46
CA SER A 25 15.92 33.93 -14.32
C SER A 25 15.16 34.24 -13.01
N SER A 26 14.38 33.32 -12.51
CA SER A 26 14.19 33.22 -11.07
C SER A 26 15.19 32.20 -10.51
N THR A 27 16.44 32.52 -10.49
CA THR A 27 17.42 31.82 -9.64
C THR A 27 17.04 32.13 -8.20
N SER A 28 16.21 31.28 -7.61
CA SER A 28 15.97 31.29 -6.17
C SER A 28 17.34 31.08 -5.51
N VAL A 29 17.86 32.13 -4.86
CA VAL A 29 19.12 32.04 -4.12
C VAL A 29 18.99 30.90 -3.12
N ASP A 30 19.83 29.86 -3.27
CA ASP A 30 19.82 28.74 -2.33
C ASP A 30 20.27 29.21 -0.95
N LYS A 31 19.32 29.48 -0.08
CA LYS A 31 19.55 29.93 1.31
C LYS A 31 20.45 28.97 2.09
N THR A 32 20.56 27.72 1.66
CA THR A 32 21.36 26.70 2.33
C THR A 32 22.78 26.60 1.79
N ALA A 33 23.15 27.43 0.81
CA ALA A 33 24.45 27.33 0.12
C ALA A 33 25.66 27.23 1.09
N ASN A 34 25.63 28.01 2.17
CA ASN A 34 26.71 28.07 3.17
C ASN A 34 26.41 27.25 4.45
N TRP A 35 25.39 26.39 4.43
CA TRP A 35 25.07 25.59 5.62
C TRP A 35 25.92 24.32 5.67
N SER A 36 26.37 23.96 6.87
CA SER A 36 27.00 22.66 7.09
C SER A 36 25.95 21.53 6.94
N PRO A 37 26.38 20.29 6.63
CA PRO A 37 25.47 19.13 6.59
C PRO A 37 24.63 18.98 7.87
N ASN A 38 25.25 19.16 9.03
CA ASN A 38 24.53 19.07 10.31
C ASN A 38 23.48 20.17 10.48
N LYS A 39 23.72 21.39 9.98
CA LYS A 39 22.73 22.46 10.02
C LYS A 39 21.54 22.15 9.09
N ILE A 40 21.81 21.62 7.88
CA ILE A 40 20.73 21.21 6.98
C ILE A 40 19.89 20.10 7.62
N TYR A 41 20.54 19.14 8.26
CA TYR A 41 19.85 18.07 8.96
C TYR A 41 18.95 18.57 10.09
N ALA A 42 19.46 19.47 10.92
CA ALA A 42 18.69 20.06 12.02
C ALA A 42 17.43 20.78 11.49
N GLU A 43 17.59 21.63 10.48
CA GLU A 43 16.48 22.33 9.85
C GLU A 43 15.46 21.36 9.22
N ALA A 44 15.94 20.33 8.51
CA ALA A 44 15.05 19.32 7.94
C ALA A 44 14.24 18.57 9.01
N LYS A 45 14.87 18.28 10.16
CA LYS A 45 14.20 17.66 11.31
C LYS A 45 13.17 18.59 11.94
N ASP A 46 13.46 19.87 12.06
CA ASP A 46 12.53 20.85 12.62
C ASP A 46 11.30 21.03 11.72
N GLU A 47 11.49 21.13 10.40
CA GLU A 47 10.39 21.20 9.44
C GLU A 47 9.56 19.90 9.47
N ALA A 48 10.19 18.72 9.50
CA ALA A 48 9.49 17.45 9.61
C ALA A 48 8.75 17.32 10.96
N GLY A 49 9.36 17.79 12.05
CA GLY A 49 8.77 17.78 13.39
C GLY A 49 7.56 18.69 13.53
N SER A 50 7.52 19.79 12.78
CA SER A 50 6.38 20.69 12.70
C SER A 50 5.26 20.18 11.75
N GLY A 51 5.49 19.06 11.04
CA GLY A 51 4.57 18.52 10.05
C GLY A 51 4.71 19.15 8.65
N ALA A 52 5.67 20.05 8.44
CA ALA A 52 5.94 20.67 7.14
C ALA A 52 6.82 19.76 6.26
N TYR A 53 6.32 18.56 5.97
CA TYR A 53 7.06 17.52 5.26
C TYR A 53 7.47 17.93 3.84
N ASP A 54 6.64 18.71 3.16
CA ASP A 54 6.92 19.31 1.85
C ASP A 54 8.17 20.19 1.84
N LYS A 55 8.47 20.85 2.97
CA LYS A 55 9.71 21.64 3.14
C LYS A 55 10.90 20.80 3.61
N ALA A 56 10.63 19.74 4.37
CA ALA A 56 11.69 18.84 4.85
C ALA A 56 12.31 18.02 3.70
N VAL A 57 11.50 17.55 2.75
CA VAL A 57 11.97 16.72 1.60
C VAL A 57 13.12 17.36 0.84
N PRO A 58 13.05 18.62 0.34
CA PRO A 58 14.17 19.24 -0.39
C PRO A 58 15.39 19.48 0.49
N LEU A 59 15.24 19.65 1.80
CA LEU A 59 16.40 19.77 2.70
C LEU A 59 17.12 18.42 2.86
N TYR A 60 16.39 17.32 3.05
CA TYR A 60 16.99 15.99 3.06
C TYR A 60 17.65 15.64 1.74
N GLU A 61 17.08 16.05 0.60
CA GLU A 61 17.67 15.84 -0.71
C GLU A 61 19.02 16.58 -0.88
N LYS A 62 19.06 17.83 -0.45
CA LYS A 62 20.33 18.60 -0.42
C LYS A 62 21.35 17.97 0.51
N LEU A 63 20.91 17.49 1.67
CA LEU A 63 21.79 16.83 2.63
C LEU A 63 22.37 15.54 2.04
N GLU A 64 21.53 14.72 1.38
CA GLU A 64 21.98 13.51 0.69
C GLU A 64 23.13 13.81 -0.29
N GLY A 65 22.99 14.88 -1.10
CA GLY A 65 24.03 15.29 -2.04
C GLY A 65 25.31 15.81 -1.36
N ARG A 66 25.16 16.63 -0.31
CA ARG A 66 26.32 17.26 0.38
C ARG A 66 27.07 16.33 1.31
N ALA A 67 26.40 15.33 1.87
CA ALA A 67 26.98 14.35 2.76
C ALA A 67 27.20 12.99 2.06
N ALA A 68 27.28 12.96 0.75
CA ALA A 68 27.37 11.73 -0.03
C ALA A 68 28.47 10.79 0.51
N GLY A 69 28.16 9.49 0.60
CA GLY A 69 29.06 8.46 1.12
C GLY A 69 29.14 8.39 2.64
N THR A 70 28.45 9.24 3.38
CA THR A 70 28.45 9.22 4.86
C THR A 70 27.21 8.54 5.44
N PRO A 71 27.27 8.08 6.69
CA PRO A 71 26.07 7.59 7.40
C PRO A 71 24.94 8.65 7.48
N LEU A 72 25.28 9.93 7.53
CA LEU A 72 24.31 11.02 7.57
C LEU A 72 23.52 11.11 6.26
N ALA A 73 24.14 10.84 5.10
CA ALA A 73 23.44 10.78 3.82
C ALA A 73 22.45 9.59 3.79
N GLN A 74 22.83 8.43 4.33
CA GLN A 74 21.94 7.27 4.44
C GLN A 74 20.73 7.58 5.33
N GLN A 75 20.96 8.24 6.46
CA GLN A 75 19.88 8.68 7.34
C GLN A 75 18.97 9.69 6.65
N ALA A 76 19.55 10.65 5.91
CA ALA A 76 18.76 11.62 5.15
C ALA A 76 17.86 10.97 4.09
N GLN A 77 18.31 9.90 3.43
CA GLN A 77 17.48 9.14 2.49
C GLN A 77 16.26 8.53 3.16
N LEU A 78 16.43 7.90 4.31
CA LEU A 78 15.33 7.27 5.05
C LEU A 78 14.35 8.31 5.61
N GLU A 79 14.87 9.41 6.15
CA GLU A 79 14.06 10.53 6.65
C GLU A 79 13.30 11.22 5.50
N LYS A 80 13.93 11.35 4.31
CA LYS A 80 13.27 11.83 3.10
C LYS A 80 12.11 10.93 2.70
N ALA A 81 12.33 9.61 2.67
CA ALA A 81 11.28 8.65 2.33
C ALA A 81 10.10 8.74 3.31
N TYR A 82 10.39 8.88 4.60
CA TYR A 82 9.35 9.09 5.61
C TYR A 82 8.59 10.42 5.39
N ALA A 83 9.29 11.51 5.13
CA ALA A 83 8.67 12.81 4.85
C ALA A 83 7.81 12.77 3.58
N GLN A 84 8.26 12.13 2.51
CA GLN A 84 7.49 11.89 1.28
C GLN A 84 6.23 11.06 1.56
N TYR A 85 6.33 10.03 2.38
CA TYR A 85 5.15 9.27 2.80
C TYR A 85 4.14 10.14 3.57
N LYS A 86 4.62 10.93 4.51
CA LYS A 86 3.79 11.81 5.34
C LYS A 86 3.17 12.97 4.55
N SER A 87 3.80 13.44 3.48
CA SER A 87 3.23 14.43 2.55
C SER A 87 2.26 13.82 1.52
N GLY A 88 2.07 12.48 1.55
CA GLY A 88 1.17 11.78 0.62
C GLY A 88 1.83 11.31 -0.67
N GLU A 89 3.14 11.55 -0.85
CA GLU A 89 3.92 11.17 -2.04
C GLU A 89 4.38 9.70 -1.97
N LYS A 90 3.42 8.76 -1.81
CA LYS A 90 3.71 7.33 -1.58
C LYS A 90 4.65 6.71 -2.63
N ALA A 91 4.44 7.01 -3.92
CA ALA A 91 5.27 6.48 -4.99
C ALA A 91 6.73 6.98 -4.91
N ALA A 92 6.93 8.25 -4.58
CA ALA A 92 8.27 8.82 -4.38
C ALA A 92 8.96 8.21 -3.16
N ALA A 93 8.22 8.01 -2.06
CA ALA A 93 8.73 7.38 -0.86
C ALA A 93 9.22 5.95 -1.12
N ILE A 94 8.44 5.12 -1.83
CA ILE A 94 8.82 3.76 -2.21
C ILE A 94 10.07 3.78 -3.09
N ALA A 95 10.12 4.64 -4.11
CA ALA A 95 11.29 4.77 -4.98
C ALA A 95 12.55 5.18 -4.20
N THR A 96 12.41 6.06 -3.21
CA THR A 96 13.53 6.48 -2.35
C THR A 96 14.02 5.30 -1.48
N ILE A 97 13.12 4.50 -0.91
CA ILE A 97 13.47 3.33 -0.11
C ILE A 97 14.12 2.25 -0.98
N ASP A 98 13.56 1.95 -2.14
CA ASP A 98 14.12 0.95 -3.05
C ASP A 98 15.54 1.33 -3.50
N ARG A 99 15.77 2.62 -3.77
CA ARG A 99 17.10 3.15 -4.05
C ARG A 99 18.03 2.98 -2.86
N PHE A 100 17.58 3.28 -1.64
CA PHE A 100 18.37 3.09 -0.41
C PHE A 100 18.77 1.62 -0.25
N MET A 101 17.83 0.69 -0.35
CA MET A 101 18.07 -0.74 -0.18
C MET A 101 19.04 -1.29 -1.22
N LYS A 102 18.97 -0.78 -2.46
CA LYS A 102 19.87 -1.16 -3.55
C LYS A 102 21.30 -0.63 -3.36
N LEU A 103 21.43 0.61 -2.89
CA LEU A 103 22.74 1.26 -2.72
C LEU A 103 23.43 0.84 -1.41
N HIS A 104 22.67 0.47 -0.39
CA HIS A 104 23.16 0.19 0.95
C HIS A 104 22.70 -1.17 1.49
N PRO A 105 22.96 -2.29 0.79
CA PRO A 105 22.42 -3.61 1.16
C PRO A 105 22.90 -4.12 2.52
N ALA A 106 24.04 -3.62 3.01
CA ALA A 106 24.63 -3.97 4.31
C ALA A 106 24.38 -2.88 5.38
N SER A 107 23.50 -1.91 5.13
CA SER A 107 23.21 -0.86 6.11
C SER A 107 22.56 -1.45 7.37
N PRO A 108 22.98 -1.01 8.57
CA PRO A 108 22.32 -1.41 9.82
C PRO A 108 20.87 -0.93 9.93
N ALA A 109 20.44 0.01 9.08
CA ALA A 109 19.06 0.51 9.01
C ALA A 109 18.21 -0.22 7.96
N MET A 110 18.65 -1.37 7.46
CA MET A 110 17.92 -2.15 6.47
C MET A 110 16.57 -2.66 7.02
N ASP A 111 16.54 -3.02 8.31
CA ASP A 111 15.30 -3.42 8.98
C ASP A 111 14.27 -2.29 9.01
N TYR A 112 14.71 -1.05 9.29
CA TYR A 112 13.83 0.12 9.22
C TYR A 112 13.37 0.41 7.79
N ALA A 113 14.25 0.28 6.78
CA ALA A 113 13.88 0.48 5.39
C ALA A 113 12.78 -0.49 4.94
N LEU A 114 12.93 -1.78 5.28
CA LEU A 114 11.90 -2.81 5.01
C LEU A 114 10.60 -2.52 5.76
N TYR A 115 10.69 -2.13 7.03
CA TYR A 115 9.53 -1.75 7.82
C TYR A 115 8.78 -0.58 7.20
N LEU A 116 9.49 0.50 6.86
CA LEU A 116 8.89 1.70 6.28
C LEU A 116 8.25 1.39 4.91
N LYS A 117 8.90 0.58 4.07
CA LYS A 117 8.32 0.11 2.80
C LYS A 117 7.02 -0.67 3.04
N GLY A 118 7.02 -1.57 4.01
CA GLY A 118 5.83 -2.31 4.42
C GLY A 118 4.71 -1.37 4.87
N VAL A 119 5.01 -0.37 5.71
CA VAL A 119 4.03 0.61 6.22
C VAL A 119 3.45 1.48 5.10
N ILE A 120 4.26 1.93 4.14
CA ILE A 120 3.80 2.77 3.03
C ILE A 120 2.82 2.01 2.13
N ASN A 121 3.09 0.71 1.88
CA ASN A 121 2.21 -0.16 1.12
C ASN A 121 1.03 -0.68 1.95
N PHE A 122 1.16 -0.70 3.28
CA PHE A 122 0.09 -1.04 4.19
C PHE A 122 -0.93 0.10 4.20
N ASN A 123 -2.05 -0.11 3.53
CA ASN A 123 -3.06 0.92 3.37
C ASN A 123 -3.88 1.08 4.66
N ASP A 124 -3.31 1.81 5.63
CA ASP A 124 -3.91 2.13 6.93
C ASP A 124 -4.89 3.33 6.83
N ASP A 125 -5.00 3.94 5.65
CA ASP A 125 -5.90 5.05 5.38
C ASP A 125 -7.38 4.60 5.33
N LEU A 126 -7.77 3.85 6.32
CA LEU A 126 -9.11 3.90 6.87
C LEU A 126 -9.19 5.22 7.64
N GLY A 127 -9.25 6.37 6.93
CA GLY A 127 -9.37 7.66 7.57
C GLY A 127 -10.46 7.68 8.63
N MET A 128 -10.52 8.72 9.44
CA MET A 128 -11.49 8.91 10.54
C MET A 128 -12.96 8.55 10.17
N PHE A 129 -13.26 8.42 8.89
CA PHE A 129 -14.56 8.01 8.32
C PHE A 129 -14.64 6.53 7.88
N ALA A 130 -13.59 5.74 8.03
CA ALA A 130 -13.61 4.33 7.61
C ALA A 130 -14.66 3.51 8.37
N PHE A 131 -14.88 3.84 9.66
CA PHE A 131 -15.96 3.23 10.43
C PHE A 131 -17.36 3.62 9.88
N MET A 132 -17.51 4.80 9.26
CA MET A 132 -18.76 5.24 8.64
C MET A 132 -18.96 4.67 7.23
N THR A 133 -17.89 4.49 6.48
CA THR A 133 -17.96 3.97 5.09
C THR A 133 -17.99 2.45 5.04
N ARG A 134 -17.67 1.74 6.15
CA ARG A 134 -17.55 0.26 6.21
C ARG A 134 -16.76 -0.31 5.03
N GLN A 135 -15.83 0.46 4.46
CA GLN A 135 -14.96 -0.04 3.42
C GLN A 135 -13.99 -1.04 4.03
N ASP A 136 -14.16 -2.30 3.65
CA ASP A 136 -13.29 -3.38 4.05
C ASP A 136 -12.01 -3.33 3.18
N LEU A 137 -10.85 -3.51 3.80
CA LEU A 137 -9.56 -3.64 3.08
C LEU A 137 -9.57 -4.77 2.05
N SER A 138 -10.45 -5.76 2.25
CA SER A 138 -10.66 -6.85 1.29
C SER A 138 -11.16 -6.36 -0.08
N GLU A 139 -11.72 -5.15 -0.17
CA GLU A 139 -12.23 -4.56 -1.42
C GLU A 139 -11.21 -3.66 -2.13
N ARG A 140 -10.01 -3.46 -1.54
CA ARG A 140 -8.98 -2.53 -2.04
C ARG A 140 -7.82 -3.23 -2.77
N ASP A 141 -6.79 -2.45 -3.09
CA ASP A 141 -5.63 -2.84 -3.89
C ASP A 141 -4.86 -4.03 -3.26
N GLN A 142 -5.15 -5.23 -3.74
CA GLN A 142 -4.47 -6.46 -3.33
C GLN A 142 -2.97 -6.44 -3.64
N LYS A 143 -2.55 -5.70 -4.67
CA LYS A 143 -1.14 -5.62 -5.04
C LYS A 143 -0.35 -4.92 -3.95
N ALA A 144 -0.82 -3.76 -3.48
CA ALA A 144 -0.18 -3.03 -2.38
C ALA A 144 -0.15 -3.88 -1.08
N ALA A 145 -1.24 -4.59 -0.77
CA ALA A 145 -1.28 -5.49 0.38
C ALA A 145 -0.23 -6.62 0.28
N LYS A 146 -0.08 -7.23 -0.89
CA LYS A 146 0.94 -8.27 -1.13
C LYS A 146 2.37 -7.71 -1.04
N GLU A 147 2.63 -6.54 -1.61
CA GLU A 147 3.93 -5.86 -1.51
C GLU A 147 4.27 -5.48 -0.06
N SER A 148 3.27 -5.04 0.71
CA SER A 148 3.40 -4.80 2.15
C SER A 148 3.76 -6.08 2.89
N PHE A 149 3.04 -7.17 2.65
CA PHE A 149 3.29 -8.48 3.25
C PHE A 149 4.73 -8.97 2.98
N GLU A 150 5.18 -8.92 1.73
CA GLU A 150 6.53 -9.36 1.36
C GLU A 150 7.61 -8.49 2.05
N SER A 151 7.40 -7.18 2.17
CA SER A 151 8.33 -6.29 2.87
C SER A 151 8.43 -6.64 4.36
N PHE A 152 7.30 -6.88 5.04
CA PHE A 152 7.29 -7.30 6.45
C PHE A 152 7.85 -8.71 6.63
N LYS A 153 7.58 -9.63 5.71
CA LYS A 153 8.12 -10.99 5.73
C LYS A 153 9.65 -10.99 5.59
N ASP A 154 10.18 -10.21 4.66
CA ASP A 154 11.62 -10.03 4.52
C ASP A 154 12.25 -9.49 5.80
N LEU A 155 11.62 -8.50 6.44
CA LEU A 155 12.07 -7.96 7.71
C LEU A 155 12.13 -9.04 8.78
N VAL A 156 11.03 -9.74 9.01
CA VAL A 156 10.93 -10.77 10.08
C VAL A 156 11.87 -11.93 9.85
N THR A 157 12.14 -12.29 8.59
CA THR A 157 13.02 -13.39 8.21
C THR A 157 14.49 -13.01 8.37
N ARG A 158 14.88 -11.83 7.90
CA ARG A 158 16.29 -11.38 7.90
C ARG A 158 16.71 -10.75 9.21
N PHE A 159 15.76 -10.13 9.93
CA PHE A 159 16.00 -9.36 11.16
C PHE A 159 14.98 -9.76 12.24
N PRO A 160 15.00 -11.02 12.71
CA PRO A 160 13.98 -11.54 13.65
C PRO A 160 14.00 -10.80 14.99
N ASP A 161 15.15 -10.24 15.40
CA ASP A 161 15.36 -9.49 16.65
C ASP A 161 15.18 -7.97 16.48
N SER A 162 14.81 -7.50 15.31
CA SER A 162 14.49 -6.09 15.09
C SER A 162 13.32 -5.65 15.95
N ARG A 163 13.41 -4.43 16.49
CA ARG A 163 12.30 -3.82 17.23
C ARG A 163 11.01 -3.68 16.40
N TYR A 164 11.11 -3.74 15.09
CA TYR A 164 9.98 -3.68 14.16
C TYR A 164 9.35 -5.05 13.88
N ALA A 165 10.01 -6.14 14.23
CA ALA A 165 9.54 -7.48 13.92
C ALA A 165 8.20 -7.85 14.59
N PRO A 166 7.91 -7.49 15.84
CA PRO A 166 6.61 -7.79 16.47
C PRO A 166 5.44 -7.11 15.74
N ASP A 167 5.55 -5.81 15.45
CA ASP A 167 4.51 -5.07 14.72
C ASP A 167 4.34 -5.60 13.28
N SER A 168 5.45 -5.93 12.61
CA SER A 168 5.43 -6.52 11.28
C SER A 168 4.65 -7.84 11.25
N ARG A 169 4.83 -8.73 12.25
CA ARG A 169 4.06 -9.98 12.36
C ARG A 169 2.56 -9.73 12.52
N GLN A 170 2.18 -8.75 13.33
CA GLN A 170 0.77 -8.39 13.50
C GLN A 170 0.15 -7.89 12.20
N ARG A 171 0.86 -7.02 11.48
CA ARG A 171 0.41 -6.51 10.16
C ARG A 171 0.33 -7.61 9.12
N MET A 172 1.29 -8.53 9.09
CA MET A 172 1.23 -9.70 8.20
C MET A 172 -0.02 -10.54 8.45
N ASN A 173 -0.34 -10.86 9.71
CA ASN A 173 -1.55 -11.61 10.05
C ASN A 173 -2.83 -10.87 9.61
N TYR A 174 -2.85 -9.56 9.79
CA TYR A 174 -3.96 -8.72 9.33
C TYR A 174 -4.11 -8.76 7.80
N ILE A 175 -3.01 -8.60 7.05
CA ILE A 175 -3.01 -8.65 5.58
C ILE A 175 -3.51 -10.02 5.10
N VAL A 176 -2.98 -11.11 5.64
CA VAL A 176 -3.37 -12.47 5.24
C VAL A 176 -4.86 -12.69 5.45
N ASN A 177 -5.39 -12.28 6.61
CA ASN A 177 -6.82 -12.37 6.87
C ASN A 177 -7.65 -11.50 5.91
N SER A 178 -7.22 -10.30 5.61
CA SER A 178 -7.90 -9.40 4.66
C SER A 178 -7.93 -9.96 3.25
N LEU A 179 -6.81 -10.54 2.77
CA LEU A 179 -6.73 -11.17 1.46
C LEU A 179 -7.65 -12.41 1.36
N ALA A 180 -7.69 -13.22 2.42
CA ALA A 180 -8.62 -14.36 2.48
C ALA A 180 -10.09 -13.91 2.49
N GLN A 181 -10.42 -12.86 3.23
CA GLN A 181 -11.77 -12.28 3.25
C GLN A 181 -12.19 -11.78 1.88
N TYR A 182 -11.28 -11.20 1.10
CA TYR A 182 -11.58 -10.79 -0.27
C TYR A 182 -12.02 -11.98 -1.13
N GLU A 183 -11.28 -13.10 -1.12
CA GLU A 183 -11.65 -14.28 -1.89
C GLU A 183 -13.02 -14.84 -1.45
N VAL A 184 -13.29 -14.83 -0.14
CA VAL A 184 -14.58 -15.26 0.40
C VAL A 184 -15.71 -14.30 0.01
N HIS A 185 -15.46 -12.98 0.02
CA HIS A 185 -16.44 -12.00 -0.44
C HIS A 185 -16.81 -12.22 -1.91
N VAL A 186 -15.81 -12.44 -2.77
CA VAL A 186 -16.03 -12.76 -4.19
C VAL A 186 -16.75 -14.09 -4.35
N ALA A 187 -16.41 -15.11 -3.55
CA ALA A 187 -17.10 -16.40 -3.55
C ALA A 187 -18.59 -16.24 -3.19
N ARG A 188 -18.89 -15.46 -2.15
CA ARG A 188 -20.27 -15.15 -1.73
C ARG A 188 -21.06 -14.42 -2.82
N TYR A 189 -20.42 -13.47 -3.51
CA TYR A 189 -21.01 -12.77 -4.64
C TYR A 189 -21.41 -13.74 -5.75
N TYR A 190 -20.50 -14.64 -6.17
CA TYR A 190 -20.82 -15.65 -7.18
C TYR A 190 -21.91 -16.62 -6.72
N TYR A 191 -21.87 -17.05 -5.46
CA TYR A 191 -22.91 -17.89 -4.90
C TYR A 191 -24.27 -17.22 -4.98
N SER A 192 -24.41 -15.96 -4.57
CA SER A 192 -25.67 -15.22 -4.61
C SER A 192 -26.23 -15.03 -6.05
N ARG A 193 -25.37 -15.12 -7.05
CA ARG A 193 -25.74 -15.07 -8.48
C ARG A 193 -26.04 -16.44 -9.10
N GLY A 194 -25.97 -17.52 -8.31
CA GLY A 194 -26.15 -18.87 -8.82
C GLY A 194 -24.95 -19.44 -9.60
N ALA A 195 -23.83 -18.71 -9.65
CA ALA A 195 -22.59 -19.14 -10.31
C ALA A 195 -21.77 -20.05 -9.38
N TYR A 196 -22.36 -21.18 -8.98
CA TYR A 196 -21.84 -22.05 -7.92
C TYR A 196 -20.44 -22.58 -8.19
N LEU A 197 -20.10 -22.93 -9.44
CA LEU A 197 -18.76 -23.38 -9.78
C LEU A 197 -17.70 -22.29 -9.58
N ALA A 198 -18.03 -21.04 -9.95
CA ALA A 198 -17.15 -19.89 -9.71
C ALA A 198 -17.01 -19.59 -8.21
N ALA A 199 -18.08 -19.74 -7.43
CA ALA A 199 -18.05 -19.61 -5.98
C ALA A 199 -17.11 -20.64 -5.33
N ILE A 200 -17.20 -21.92 -5.75
CA ILE A 200 -16.32 -22.99 -5.30
C ILE A 200 -14.85 -22.66 -5.61
N ASN A 201 -14.54 -22.24 -6.85
CA ASN A 201 -13.18 -21.92 -7.24
C ASN A 201 -12.58 -20.80 -6.38
N ARG A 202 -13.35 -19.75 -6.08
CA ARG A 202 -12.90 -18.67 -5.20
C ARG A 202 -12.71 -19.13 -3.75
N ALA A 203 -13.63 -19.89 -3.22
CA ALA A 203 -13.51 -20.47 -1.88
C ALA A 203 -12.30 -21.42 -1.77
N GLN A 204 -12.00 -22.19 -2.82
CA GLN A 204 -10.81 -23.04 -2.88
C GLN A 204 -9.50 -22.22 -2.87
N ILE A 205 -9.45 -21.09 -3.58
CA ILE A 205 -8.30 -20.16 -3.52
C ILE A 205 -8.09 -19.69 -2.07
N ALA A 206 -9.16 -19.31 -1.37
CA ALA A 206 -9.04 -18.92 0.03
C ALA A 206 -8.43 -20.05 0.90
N LEU A 207 -8.86 -21.30 0.68
CA LEU A 207 -8.38 -22.46 1.44
C LEU A 207 -6.96 -22.90 1.08
N SER A 208 -6.54 -22.73 -0.19
CA SER A 208 -5.20 -23.14 -0.65
C SER A 208 -4.12 -22.14 -0.29
N ASP A 209 -4.42 -20.85 -0.45
CA ASP A 209 -3.42 -19.77 -0.38
C ASP A 209 -3.28 -19.20 1.03
N TYR A 210 -4.32 -19.34 1.87
CA TYR A 210 -4.33 -18.77 3.22
C TYR A 210 -4.60 -19.87 4.25
N ARG A 211 -3.88 -19.80 5.39
CA ARG A 211 -4.00 -20.79 6.47
C ARG A 211 -4.31 -20.10 7.80
N GLU A 212 -5.04 -20.78 8.65
CA GLU A 212 -5.30 -20.36 10.04
C GLU A 212 -5.96 -18.96 10.16
N VAL A 213 -6.80 -18.60 9.18
CA VAL A 213 -7.55 -17.33 9.20
C VAL A 213 -9.05 -17.57 9.36
N PRO A 214 -9.76 -16.68 10.09
CA PRO A 214 -11.20 -16.84 10.36
C PRO A 214 -12.08 -16.92 9.10
N ALA A 215 -11.63 -16.32 7.98
CA ALA A 215 -12.40 -16.32 6.73
C ALA A 215 -12.61 -17.70 6.12
N LEU A 216 -11.78 -18.70 6.46
CA LEU A 216 -11.88 -20.06 5.90
C LEU A 216 -13.14 -20.81 6.35
N GLU A 217 -13.68 -20.47 7.51
CA GLU A 217 -14.96 -21.02 7.99
C GLU A 217 -16.09 -20.75 6.99
N GLU A 218 -16.21 -19.50 6.53
CA GLU A 218 -17.21 -19.13 5.54
C GLU A 218 -16.89 -19.69 4.16
N ALA A 219 -15.62 -19.74 3.76
CA ALA A 219 -15.21 -20.36 2.50
C ALA A 219 -15.71 -21.82 2.40
N LEU A 220 -15.49 -22.62 3.44
CA LEU A 220 -15.99 -23.99 3.52
C LEU A 220 -17.52 -24.06 3.45
N PHE A 221 -18.20 -23.16 4.15
CA PHE A 221 -19.66 -23.12 4.12
C PHE A 221 -20.20 -22.80 2.72
N ILE A 222 -19.59 -21.84 2.01
CA ILE A 222 -19.95 -21.52 0.62
C ILE A 222 -19.73 -22.74 -0.28
N MET A 223 -18.64 -23.49 -0.10
CA MET A 223 -18.40 -24.71 -0.86
C MET A 223 -19.48 -25.77 -0.61
N VAL A 224 -19.84 -26.02 0.66
CA VAL A 224 -20.91 -26.97 1.02
C VAL A 224 -22.20 -26.59 0.29
N LYS A 225 -22.63 -25.33 0.38
CA LYS A 225 -23.86 -24.87 -0.23
C LYS A 225 -23.81 -24.87 -1.76
N SER A 226 -22.65 -24.59 -2.35
CA SER A 226 -22.46 -24.59 -3.79
C SER A 226 -22.47 -26.02 -4.36
N TYR A 227 -21.81 -26.98 -3.69
CA TYR A 227 -21.85 -28.40 -4.09
C TYR A 227 -23.26 -28.99 -3.94
N ASP A 228 -23.99 -28.62 -2.89
CA ASP A 228 -25.38 -29.02 -2.70
C ASP A 228 -26.28 -28.53 -3.85
N ALA A 229 -26.16 -27.26 -4.22
CA ALA A 229 -26.88 -26.66 -5.34
C ALA A 229 -26.57 -27.30 -6.71
N LEU A 230 -25.34 -27.81 -6.88
CA LEU A 230 -24.90 -28.54 -8.08
C LEU A 230 -25.25 -30.04 -8.06
N GLY A 231 -25.83 -30.56 -6.96
CA GLY A 231 -26.12 -31.96 -6.79
C GLY A 231 -24.89 -32.88 -6.60
N MET A 232 -23.74 -32.32 -6.27
CA MET A 232 -22.44 -33.01 -6.07
C MET A 232 -22.34 -33.52 -4.63
N LYS A 233 -23.11 -34.57 -4.29
CA LYS A 233 -23.31 -35.03 -2.90
C LYS A 233 -22.00 -35.43 -2.21
N ASP A 234 -21.10 -36.16 -2.87
CA ASP A 234 -19.85 -36.64 -2.26
C ASP A 234 -18.96 -35.49 -1.86
N LEU A 235 -18.80 -34.47 -2.76
CA LEU A 235 -18.00 -33.28 -2.50
C LEU A 235 -18.63 -32.37 -1.43
N ARG A 236 -19.98 -32.28 -1.41
CA ARG A 236 -20.69 -31.60 -0.33
C ARG A 236 -20.41 -32.24 1.02
N ASP A 237 -20.51 -33.55 1.11
CA ASP A 237 -20.34 -34.30 2.37
C ASP A 237 -18.90 -34.22 2.87
N ASP A 238 -17.91 -34.25 1.95
CA ASP A 238 -16.50 -34.03 2.28
C ASP A 238 -16.26 -32.59 2.81
N ALA A 239 -16.76 -31.58 2.12
CA ALA A 239 -16.63 -30.18 2.55
C ALA A 239 -17.34 -29.95 3.91
N GLN A 240 -18.54 -30.56 4.10
CA GLN A 240 -19.29 -30.51 5.36
C GLN A 240 -18.50 -31.14 6.49
N ARG A 241 -17.87 -32.31 6.26
CA ARG A 241 -17.04 -33.00 7.25
C ARG A 241 -15.85 -32.11 7.66
N VAL A 242 -15.16 -31.49 6.68
CA VAL A 242 -14.04 -30.58 6.97
C VAL A 242 -14.52 -29.36 7.79
N LEU A 243 -15.66 -28.77 7.43
CA LEU A 243 -16.24 -27.64 8.16
C LEU A 243 -16.58 -28.03 9.61
N THR A 244 -17.28 -29.14 9.82
CA THR A 244 -17.69 -29.58 11.17
C THR A 244 -16.52 -29.99 12.05
N THR A 245 -15.46 -30.57 11.45
CA THR A 245 -14.28 -31.00 12.19
C THR A 245 -13.45 -29.80 12.63
N ASN A 246 -13.20 -28.83 11.74
CA ASN A 246 -12.34 -27.70 12.05
C ASN A 246 -13.08 -26.55 12.76
N TYR A 247 -14.39 -26.42 12.52
CA TYR A 247 -15.21 -25.34 13.08
C TYR A 247 -16.52 -25.91 13.72
N PRO A 248 -16.42 -26.72 14.80
CA PRO A 248 -17.59 -27.38 15.39
C PRO A 248 -18.61 -26.41 15.99
N LYS A 249 -18.17 -25.16 16.30
CA LYS A 249 -19.02 -24.09 16.82
C LYS A 249 -19.38 -23.05 15.76
N SER A 250 -19.26 -23.39 14.48
CA SER A 250 -19.54 -22.48 13.38
C SER A 250 -20.97 -21.92 13.45
N ALA A 251 -21.08 -20.60 13.43
CA ALA A 251 -22.37 -19.93 13.32
C ALA A 251 -23.07 -20.24 11.99
N TYR A 252 -22.32 -20.54 10.94
CA TYR A 252 -22.86 -20.93 9.63
C TYR A 252 -23.55 -22.29 9.66
N LEU A 253 -23.10 -23.23 10.52
CA LEU A 253 -23.77 -24.52 10.72
C LEU A 253 -25.13 -24.35 11.37
N ALA A 254 -25.26 -23.42 12.32
CA ALA A 254 -26.50 -23.19 13.06
C ALA A 254 -27.50 -22.29 12.30
N ASN A 255 -26.99 -21.21 11.68
CA ASN A 255 -27.84 -20.10 11.20
C ASN A 255 -27.72 -19.85 9.68
N GLY A 256 -26.88 -20.61 8.96
CA GLY A 256 -26.58 -20.35 7.55
C GLY A 256 -25.90 -19.00 7.36
N PHE A 257 -26.12 -18.37 6.21
CA PHE A 257 -25.54 -17.02 5.92
C PHE A 257 -26.04 -15.90 6.86
N LYS A 258 -27.09 -16.13 7.63
CA LYS A 258 -27.60 -15.18 8.63
C LYS A 258 -26.76 -15.15 9.92
N GLY A 259 -25.70 -15.93 10.01
CA GLY A 259 -24.82 -16.02 11.19
C GLY A 259 -23.98 -14.78 11.50
N LYS A 260 -23.87 -13.82 10.60
CA LYS A 260 -23.37 -12.47 10.89
C LYS A 260 -24.57 -11.53 11.06
N ASP A 261 -24.56 -10.72 12.11
CA ASP A 261 -25.50 -9.62 12.32
C ASP A 261 -25.41 -8.59 11.17
N ASP A 262 -25.95 -8.96 10.03
CA ASP A 262 -26.18 -8.02 8.96
C ASP A 262 -27.25 -7.04 9.44
N PRO A 263 -26.96 -5.72 9.47
CA PRO A 263 -27.94 -4.74 9.88
C PRO A 263 -29.21 -4.89 9.04
N TRP A 264 -30.37 -4.76 9.65
CA TRP A 264 -31.69 -4.97 9.04
C TRP A 264 -31.94 -4.16 7.74
N TRP A 265 -31.14 -3.12 7.47
CA TRP A 265 -31.20 -2.31 6.24
C TRP A 265 -30.37 -2.87 5.09
N LYS A 266 -29.58 -3.94 5.27
CA LYS A 266 -28.85 -4.61 4.21
C LYS A 266 -29.81 -5.58 3.49
N LEU A 267 -30.55 -5.03 2.53
CA LEU A 267 -31.59 -5.76 1.80
C LEU A 267 -31.05 -6.62 0.63
N TRP A 268 -29.75 -6.65 0.38
CA TRP A 268 -29.03 -7.42 -0.67
C TRP A 268 -27.57 -7.70 -0.32
#